data_8fdf481201cadaa6cd980317c07a7592
#
_entry.id   8fdf481201cadaa6cd980317c07a7592
#
_cell.length_a   1.000
_cell.length_b   1.000
_cell.length_c   1.000
_cell.angle_alpha   90.00
_cell.angle_beta   90.00
_cell.angle_gamma   90.00
#
_symmetry.space_group_name_H-M   'P 1'
#
loop_
_entity.id
_entity.type
_entity.pdbx_description
1 polymer ?
#
loop_
_entity_poly.entity_id
_entity_poly.type
_entity_poly.pdbx_seq_one_letter_code
_entity_poly.pdbx_strand_id
1 'polypeptide(L)'
;MNVASLNANGPAWKIEARKISELTPSSRNARLHSAEQIQQIAQSIREFGFTVPLLITEHDVIIAGHGRLDGAKLVGYQEVPVIVARGWSDAMIRAYALVDNRIPELATWDLALVQLEVAALRLTDMPIAALGFSDKDLGGMLAARQFTDEGLVDPEAGTIDNRGDLLARLDITIADPRHAIERGDHYLLGRRHHLLCCGVMVEWERWKPLLTGTTIFCPYPGPFVAFGEKAETFDLLMVQPDQYTAGHILDRYEDVHGVGSVVRLTND
;
A
#
# COMPACT_ATOMS: atom_id res chain seq x y z
N MET A 1 19.42 -9.07 34.27
CA MET A 1 17.96 -9.21 34.49
C MET A 1 17.54 -10.49 33.81
N ASN A 2 16.92 -11.39 34.57
CA ASN A 2 16.57 -12.73 34.08
C ASN A 2 15.27 -12.63 33.28
N VAL A 3 15.31 -12.81 31.97
CA VAL A 3 14.17 -12.76 31.05
C VAL A 3 13.18 -13.94 31.25
N ALA A 4 13.57 -14.89 32.09
CA ALA A 4 12.77 -16.11 32.36
C ALA A 4 11.53 -15.90 33.26
N SER A 5 11.26 -14.68 33.71
CA SER A 5 10.08 -14.37 34.52
C SER A 5 9.03 -13.50 33.80
N LEU A 6 9.09 -13.38 32.50
CA LEU A 6 7.92 -12.96 31.72
C LEU A 6 6.94 -14.14 31.73
N ASN A 7 6.25 -14.29 32.87
CA ASN A 7 5.24 -15.27 33.08
C ASN A 7 4.18 -15.18 31.97
N ALA A 8 3.83 -16.31 31.40
CA ALA A 8 2.58 -16.51 30.67
C ALA A 8 1.33 -16.09 31.50
N ASN A 9 1.51 -15.76 32.78
CA ASN A 9 0.59 -15.21 33.75
C ASN A 9 0.88 -13.76 34.14
N GLY A 10 1.50 -12.96 33.27
CA GLY A 10 1.54 -11.51 33.46
C GLY A 10 0.13 -10.96 33.69
N PRO A 11 -0.04 -9.81 34.37
CA PRO A 11 -1.36 -9.26 34.63
C PRO A 11 -2.12 -9.18 33.32
N ALA A 12 -3.29 -9.84 33.25
CA ALA A 12 -4.13 -9.78 32.07
C ALA A 12 -4.51 -8.32 31.86
N TRP A 13 -3.93 -7.70 30.82
CA TRP A 13 -4.26 -6.33 30.42
C TRP A 13 -5.74 -6.29 30.04
N LYS A 14 -6.49 -5.40 30.67
CA LYS A 14 -7.91 -5.19 30.36
C LYS A 14 -8.06 -3.90 29.59
N ILE A 15 -8.86 -3.94 28.55
CA ILE A 15 -9.32 -2.75 27.85
C ILE A 15 -10.52 -2.21 28.61
N GLU A 16 -10.45 -0.95 29.00
CA GLU A 16 -11.51 -0.21 29.69
C GLU A 16 -11.91 0.98 28.83
N ALA A 17 -13.13 1.47 28.95
CA ALA A 17 -13.53 2.75 28.35
C ALA A 17 -13.20 3.89 29.33
N ARG A 18 -12.76 5.02 28.80
CA ARG A 18 -12.56 6.28 29.55
C ARG A 18 -13.12 7.44 28.74
N LYS A 19 -13.77 8.35 29.46
CA LYS A 19 -14.18 9.62 28.85
C LYS A 19 -12.96 10.45 28.49
N ILE A 20 -12.96 11.03 27.32
CA ILE A 20 -11.87 11.89 26.86
C ILE A 20 -11.65 13.08 27.83
N SER A 21 -12.72 13.57 28.44
CA SER A 21 -12.67 14.65 29.42
C SER A 21 -11.95 14.29 30.73
N GLU A 22 -11.81 13.02 31.04
CA GLU A 22 -11.12 12.52 32.23
C GLU A 22 -9.62 12.32 31.98
N LEU A 23 -9.21 12.20 30.72
CA LEU A 23 -7.84 11.92 30.34
C LEU A 23 -6.96 13.18 30.35
N THR A 24 -5.80 13.06 30.97
CA THR A 24 -4.82 14.14 31.05
C THR A 24 -3.60 13.82 30.17
N PRO A 25 -3.29 14.64 29.14
CA PRO A 25 -2.03 14.49 28.39
C PRO A 25 -0.81 14.66 29.31
N SER A 26 0.21 13.82 29.09
CA SER A 26 1.45 13.96 29.87
C SER A 26 2.19 15.23 29.48
N SER A 27 2.57 16.05 30.47
CA SER A 27 3.45 17.20 30.27
C SER A 27 4.87 16.84 29.83
N ARG A 28 5.22 15.54 29.91
CA ARG A 28 6.52 14.96 29.50
C ARG A 28 6.44 14.25 28.15
N ASN A 29 5.36 14.45 27.38
CA ASN A 29 5.28 13.89 26.05
C ASN A 29 6.34 14.52 25.13
N ALA A 30 7.34 13.74 24.73
CA ALA A 30 8.41 14.19 23.84
C ALA A 30 8.03 14.13 22.35
N ARG A 31 6.93 13.45 21.99
CA ARG A 31 6.48 13.31 20.60
C ARG A 31 5.59 14.50 20.21
N LEU A 32 6.01 15.20 19.17
CA LEU A 32 5.22 16.26 18.57
C LEU A 32 4.47 15.72 17.34
N HIS A 33 3.21 16.09 17.21
CA HIS A 33 2.37 15.73 16.07
C HIS A 33 1.99 16.99 15.31
N SER A 34 2.18 17.00 13.98
CA SER A 34 1.68 18.09 13.15
C SER A 34 0.15 18.01 13.01
N ALA A 35 -0.48 19.11 12.62
CA ALA A 35 -1.91 19.15 12.37
C ALA A 35 -2.30 18.14 11.25
N GLU A 36 -1.47 18.01 10.22
CA GLU A 36 -1.65 17.09 9.12
C GLU A 36 -1.62 15.63 9.61
N GLN A 37 -0.66 15.29 10.49
CA GLN A 37 -0.57 13.95 11.06
C GLN A 37 -1.80 13.62 11.92
N ILE A 38 -2.29 14.58 12.71
CA ILE A 38 -3.53 14.40 13.49
C ILE A 38 -4.74 14.17 12.57
N GLN A 39 -4.82 14.87 11.44
CA GLN A 39 -5.86 14.65 10.44
C GLN A 39 -5.77 13.23 9.83
N GLN A 40 -4.57 12.75 9.50
CA GLN A 40 -4.36 11.39 9.01
C GLN A 40 -4.79 10.34 10.05
N ILE A 41 -4.42 10.53 11.32
CA ILE A 41 -4.85 9.65 12.42
C ILE A 41 -6.39 9.67 12.55
N ALA A 42 -7.00 10.86 12.49
CA ALA A 42 -8.46 11.00 12.53
C ALA A 42 -9.15 10.28 11.35
N GLN A 43 -8.58 10.37 10.15
CA GLN A 43 -9.08 9.65 8.97
C GLN A 43 -8.99 8.14 9.16
N SER A 44 -7.87 7.63 9.66
CA SER A 44 -7.69 6.21 9.98
C SER A 44 -8.71 5.74 11.04
N ILE A 45 -8.97 6.56 12.08
CA ILE A 45 -9.97 6.24 13.11
C ILE A 45 -11.39 6.21 12.51
N ARG A 46 -11.73 7.08 11.56
CA ARG A 46 -13.03 7.06 10.89
C ARG A 46 -13.24 5.79 10.08
N GLU A 47 -12.19 5.36 9.38
CA GLU A 47 -12.26 4.21 8.47
C GLU A 47 -12.23 2.87 9.23
N PHE A 48 -11.27 2.71 10.15
CA PHE A 48 -11.01 1.43 10.81
C PHE A 48 -11.53 1.36 12.25
N GLY A 49 -12.05 2.45 12.78
CA GLY A 49 -12.38 2.58 14.19
C GLY A 49 -11.14 2.81 15.08
N PHE A 50 -11.37 2.89 16.39
CA PHE A 50 -10.30 3.06 17.38
C PHE A 50 -9.69 1.70 17.74
N THR A 51 -8.81 1.18 16.91
CA THR A 51 -8.29 -0.20 16.97
C THR A 51 -7.21 -0.43 18.02
N VAL A 52 -6.42 0.60 18.38
CA VAL A 52 -5.28 0.50 19.31
C VAL A 52 -5.54 1.34 20.54
N PRO A 53 -5.81 0.73 21.75
CA PRO A 53 -6.10 1.47 22.97
C PRO A 53 -5.00 2.46 23.36
N LEU A 54 -5.36 3.49 24.12
CA LEU A 54 -4.38 4.36 24.78
C LEU A 54 -3.78 3.61 25.98
N LEU A 55 -2.52 3.86 26.30
CA LEU A 55 -1.92 3.42 27.55
C LEU A 55 -1.92 4.61 28.54
N ILE A 56 -2.49 4.40 29.72
CA ILE A 56 -2.64 5.44 30.75
C ILE A 56 -2.12 4.98 32.11
N THR A 57 -1.84 5.92 32.99
CA THR A 57 -1.57 5.65 34.39
C THR A 57 -2.87 5.38 35.15
N GLU A 58 -2.75 4.96 36.44
CA GLU A 58 -3.88 4.82 37.39
C GLU A 58 -4.56 6.17 37.72
N HIS A 59 -3.94 7.29 37.33
CA HIS A 59 -4.44 8.66 37.51
C HIS A 59 -4.88 9.30 36.17
N ASP A 60 -5.25 8.46 35.19
CA ASP A 60 -5.74 8.86 33.86
C ASP A 60 -4.78 9.77 33.08
N VAL A 61 -3.47 9.73 33.39
CA VAL A 61 -2.44 10.44 32.62
C VAL A 61 -1.97 9.56 31.46
N ILE A 62 -1.95 10.10 30.26
CA ILE A 62 -1.57 9.36 29.03
C ILE A 62 -0.08 9.08 29.04
N ILE A 63 0.29 7.81 28.87
CA ILE A 63 1.66 7.33 28.67
C ILE A 63 1.97 7.24 27.19
N ALA A 64 1.05 6.64 26.40
CA ALA A 64 1.21 6.41 24.96
C ALA A 64 -0.12 6.62 24.21
N GLY A 65 -0.02 7.21 23.01
CA GLY A 65 -1.16 7.44 22.13
C GLY A 65 -1.72 8.87 22.14
N HIS A 66 -0.93 9.89 22.47
CA HIS A 66 -1.36 11.30 22.46
C HIS A 66 -1.97 11.71 21.11
N GLY A 67 -1.32 11.37 19.98
CA GLY A 67 -1.87 11.64 18.65
C GLY A 67 -3.20 10.94 18.38
N ARG A 68 -3.39 9.71 18.90
CA ARG A 68 -4.67 9.00 18.80
C ARG A 68 -5.77 9.66 19.61
N LEU A 69 -5.45 10.20 20.79
CA LEU A 69 -6.41 10.99 21.56
C LEU A 69 -6.85 12.23 20.78
N ASP A 70 -5.91 12.96 20.18
CA ASP A 70 -6.23 14.17 19.44
C ASP A 70 -7.00 13.85 18.15
N GLY A 71 -6.65 12.76 17.46
CA GLY A 71 -7.44 12.24 16.33
C GLY A 71 -8.87 11.86 16.74
N ALA A 72 -9.05 11.19 17.87
CA ALA A 72 -10.36 10.83 18.40
C ALA A 72 -11.23 12.05 18.73
N LYS A 73 -10.62 13.11 19.30
CA LYS A 73 -11.32 14.40 19.51
C LYS A 73 -11.83 15.00 18.21
N LEU A 74 -11.00 14.98 17.15
CA LEU A 74 -11.40 15.48 15.83
C LEU A 74 -12.54 14.67 15.19
N VAL A 75 -12.59 13.37 15.47
CA VAL A 75 -13.68 12.49 15.01
C VAL A 75 -14.97 12.71 15.81
N GLY A 76 -14.86 13.21 17.05
CA GLY A 76 -15.99 13.47 17.94
C GLY A 76 -16.28 12.36 18.94
N TYR A 77 -15.33 11.47 19.19
CA TYR A 77 -15.46 10.45 20.23
C TYR A 77 -15.60 11.12 21.61
N GLN A 78 -16.48 10.57 22.43
CA GLN A 78 -16.65 11.00 23.83
C GLN A 78 -15.85 10.11 24.79
N GLU A 79 -15.71 8.83 24.41
CA GLU A 79 -14.98 7.81 25.15
C GLU A 79 -14.02 7.09 24.22
N VAL A 80 -12.90 6.62 24.77
CA VAL A 80 -11.88 5.85 24.04
C VAL A 80 -11.45 4.63 24.84
N PRO A 81 -11.04 3.54 24.14
CA PRO A 81 -10.49 2.37 24.81
C PRO A 81 -9.11 2.69 25.39
N VAL A 82 -8.88 2.26 26.61
CA VAL A 82 -7.62 2.45 27.32
C VAL A 82 -7.15 1.15 27.98
N ILE A 83 -5.85 1.07 28.22
CA ILE A 83 -5.20 0.09 29.08
C ILE A 83 -4.56 0.85 30.23
N VAL A 84 -4.80 0.42 31.47
CA VAL A 84 -4.24 1.06 32.67
C VAL A 84 -2.96 0.35 33.09
N ALA A 85 -1.85 1.06 33.10
CA ALA A 85 -0.53 0.58 33.54
C ALA A 85 -0.45 0.54 35.09
N ARG A 86 -1.09 -0.48 35.68
CA ARG A 86 -1.17 -0.64 37.12
C ARG A 86 0.16 -1.08 37.72
N GLY A 87 0.55 -0.45 38.83
CA GLY A 87 1.77 -0.80 39.57
C GLY A 87 3.08 -0.38 38.89
N TRP A 88 3.02 0.41 37.82
CA TRP A 88 4.22 0.92 37.17
C TRP A 88 4.83 2.05 37.98
N SER A 89 6.16 1.99 38.16
CA SER A 89 6.91 3.12 38.74
C SER A 89 6.99 4.31 37.76
N ASP A 90 7.20 5.51 38.27
CA ASP A 90 7.41 6.71 37.42
C ASP A 90 8.57 6.53 36.43
N ALA A 91 9.61 5.81 36.83
CA ALA A 91 10.73 5.48 35.93
C ALA A 91 10.31 4.57 34.77
N MET A 92 9.49 3.55 35.02
CA MET A 92 8.94 2.67 33.98
C MET A 92 8.04 3.42 33.02
N ILE A 93 7.16 4.28 33.53
CA ILE A 93 6.25 5.12 32.73
C ILE A 93 7.05 5.99 31.78
N ARG A 94 8.06 6.69 32.28
CA ARG A 94 8.92 7.56 31.46
C ARG A 94 9.73 6.80 30.43
N ALA A 95 10.31 5.68 30.82
CA ALA A 95 11.07 4.83 29.91
C ALA A 95 10.18 4.30 28.77
N TYR A 96 8.98 3.81 29.11
CA TYR A 96 8.07 3.28 28.12
C TYR A 96 7.57 4.35 27.16
N ALA A 97 7.27 5.56 27.63
CA ALA A 97 6.86 6.68 26.78
C ALA A 97 7.92 7.01 25.69
N LEU A 98 9.21 6.80 25.98
CA LEU A 98 10.28 6.95 24.98
C LEU A 98 10.36 5.72 24.05
N VAL A 99 10.27 4.51 24.61
CA VAL A 99 10.39 3.25 23.87
C VAL A 99 9.27 3.10 22.84
N ASP A 100 8.03 3.40 23.21
CA ASP A 100 6.84 3.33 22.35
C ASP A 100 6.99 4.19 21.08
N ASN A 101 7.68 5.32 21.21
CA ASN A 101 7.94 6.20 20.07
C ASN A 101 9.22 5.83 19.31
N ARG A 102 10.27 5.38 19.98
CA ARG A 102 11.58 5.16 19.36
C ARG A 102 11.68 3.85 18.59
N ILE A 103 11.10 2.76 19.10
CA ILE A 103 11.21 1.45 18.42
C ILE A 103 10.59 1.47 17.03
N PRO A 104 9.38 2.03 16.78
CA PRO A 104 8.83 2.11 15.43
C PRO A 104 9.70 2.88 14.43
N GLU A 105 10.51 3.84 14.89
CA GLU A 105 11.41 4.61 14.03
C GLU A 105 12.62 3.81 13.53
N LEU A 106 12.92 2.66 14.14
CA LEU A 106 14.02 1.79 13.73
C LEU A 106 13.63 0.84 12.59
N ALA A 107 12.34 0.69 12.34
CA ALA A 107 11.84 -0.12 11.24
C ALA A 107 11.86 0.66 9.93
N THR A 108 12.05 -0.08 8.83
CA THR A 108 11.96 0.45 7.47
C THR A 108 10.83 -0.26 6.72
N TRP A 109 10.34 0.37 5.67
CA TRP A 109 9.34 -0.21 4.79
C TRP A 109 9.99 -1.07 3.71
N ASP A 110 9.41 -2.24 3.43
CA ASP A 110 9.61 -2.92 2.15
C ASP A 110 8.80 -2.15 1.09
N LEU A 111 9.47 -1.24 0.40
CA LEU A 111 8.80 -0.32 -0.53
C LEU A 111 8.14 -1.07 -1.70
N ALA A 112 8.68 -2.23 -2.10
CA ALA A 112 8.10 -3.05 -3.15
C ALA A 112 6.74 -3.59 -2.72
N LEU A 113 6.70 -4.12 -1.51
CA LEU A 113 5.49 -4.66 -0.93
C LEU A 113 4.44 -3.57 -0.70
N VAL A 114 4.85 -2.41 -0.14
CA VAL A 114 3.94 -1.26 0.03
C VAL A 114 3.30 -0.83 -1.28
N GLN A 115 4.06 -0.78 -2.38
CA GLN A 115 3.52 -0.39 -3.68
C GLN A 115 2.50 -1.39 -4.22
N LEU A 116 2.76 -2.70 -4.05
CA LEU A 116 1.81 -3.73 -4.44
C LEU A 116 0.50 -3.64 -3.65
N GLU A 117 0.61 -3.50 -2.33
CA GLU A 117 -0.56 -3.35 -1.47
C GLU A 117 -1.38 -2.09 -1.82
N VAL A 118 -0.71 -0.94 -1.99
CA VAL A 118 -1.39 0.30 -2.38
C VAL A 118 -2.03 0.16 -3.75
N ALA A 119 -1.36 -0.50 -4.71
CA ALA A 119 -1.93 -0.74 -6.03
C ALA A 119 -3.16 -1.65 -5.96
N ALA A 120 -3.12 -2.71 -5.16
CA ALA A 120 -4.26 -3.61 -4.95
C ALA A 120 -5.43 -2.88 -4.28
N LEU A 121 -5.16 -2.08 -3.24
CA LEU A 121 -6.20 -1.33 -2.52
C LEU A 121 -6.86 -0.23 -3.37
N ARG A 122 -6.13 0.36 -4.33
CA ARG A 122 -6.72 1.31 -5.30
C ARG A 122 -7.81 0.72 -6.19
N LEU A 123 -7.91 -0.61 -6.26
CA LEU A 123 -8.95 -1.32 -7.01
C LEU A 123 -10.20 -1.60 -6.18
N THR A 124 -10.15 -1.27 -4.91
CA THR A 124 -11.26 -1.40 -3.96
C THR A 124 -11.84 -0.03 -3.63
N ASP A 125 -12.94 0.00 -2.89
CA ASP A 125 -13.53 1.24 -2.38
C ASP A 125 -12.76 1.83 -1.19
N MET A 126 -11.59 1.25 -0.82
CA MET A 126 -10.80 1.71 0.30
C MET A 126 -10.17 3.09 0.01
N PRO A 127 -10.39 4.11 0.86
CA PRO A 127 -9.79 5.42 0.67
C PRO A 127 -8.28 5.37 0.96
N ILE A 128 -7.46 5.50 -0.07
CA ILE A 128 -5.98 5.46 0.03
C ILE A 128 -5.45 6.51 1.01
N ALA A 129 -6.13 7.66 1.15
CA ALA A 129 -5.78 8.68 2.14
C ALA A 129 -5.82 8.19 3.59
N ALA A 130 -6.59 7.12 3.89
CA ALA A 130 -6.64 6.51 5.21
C ALA A 130 -5.39 5.70 5.57
N LEU A 131 -4.56 5.33 4.57
CA LEU A 131 -3.32 4.60 4.75
C LEU A 131 -2.18 5.47 5.34
N GLY A 132 -2.32 6.79 5.31
CA GLY A 132 -1.32 7.71 5.84
C GLY A 132 -0.13 7.97 4.91
N PHE A 133 -0.13 7.43 3.67
CA PHE A 133 0.86 7.78 2.65
C PHE A 133 0.41 8.99 1.87
N SER A 134 1.29 10.00 1.72
CA SER A 134 1.04 11.11 0.82
C SER A 134 1.33 10.73 -0.64
N ASP A 135 0.78 11.48 -1.60
CA ASP A 135 1.12 11.32 -3.02
C ASP A 135 2.62 11.53 -3.27
N LYS A 136 3.28 12.35 -2.46
CA LYS A 136 4.73 12.55 -2.52
C LYS A 136 5.48 11.30 -2.05
N ASP A 137 5.01 10.64 -0.97
CA ASP A 137 5.62 9.41 -0.48
C ASP A 137 5.47 8.31 -1.54
N LEU A 138 4.28 8.15 -2.10
CA LEU A 138 4.01 7.19 -3.17
C LEU A 138 4.75 7.54 -4.46
N GLY A 139 4.83 8.81 -4.83
CA GLY A 139 5.60 9.28 -5.99
C GLY A 139 7.11 9.18 -5.79
N GLY A 140 7.61 9.46 -4.59
CA GLY A 140 9.02 9.27 -4.23
C GLY A 140 9.42 7.79 -4.24
N MET A 141 8.54 6.90 -3.80
CA MET A 141 8.73 5.45 -3.88
C MET A 141 8.83 4.97 -5.34
N LEU A 142 8.07 5.58 -6.27
CA LEU A 142 8.15 5.29 -7.70
C LEU A 142 9.43 5.85 -8.34
N ALA A 143 9.87 7.04 -7.93
CA ALA A 143 11.06 7.70 -8.47
C ALA A 143 12.38 7.08 -7.96
N ALA A 144 12.38 6.48 -6.77
CA ALA A 144 13.54 5.78 -6.22
C ALA A 144 13.87 4.46 -6.96
N ARG A 145 12.97 3.99 -7.82
CA ARG A 145 13.19 2.82 -8.66
C ARG A 145 13.64 3.24 -10.04
N GLN A 146 14.86 2.88 -10.40
CA GLN A 146 15.29 2.91 -11.78
C GLN A 146 14.63 1.74 -12.51
N PHE A 147 13.71 2.06 -13.43
CA PHE A 147 13.20 1.08 -14.38
C PHE A 147 14.32 0.80 -15.39
N THR A 148 14.87 -0.40 -15.34
CA THR A 148 15.72 -0.91 -16.42
C THR A 148 14.89 -1.82 -17.30
N ASP A 149 15.32 -2.03 -18.56
CA ASP A 149 14.67 -2.99 -19.47
C ASP A 149 14.67 -4.44 -18.96
N GLU A 150 15.40 -4.73 -17.88
CA GLU A 150 15.53 -6.05 -17.27
C GLU A 150 14.58 -6.24 -16.06
N GLY A 151 13.78 -5.23 -15.69
CA GLY A 151 12.85 -5.30 -14.57
C GLY A 151 13.07 -4.21 -13.51
N LEU A 152 12.37 -4.33 -12.39
CA LEU A 152 12.51 -3.42 -11.25
C LEU A 152 13.83 -3.71 -10.53
N VAL A 153 14.76 -2.77 -10.57
CA VAL A 153 16.01 -2.83 -9.81
C VAL A 153 15.87 -1.95 -8.57
N ASP A 154 15.97 -2.54 -7.41
CA ASP A 154 16.25 -1.83 -6.17
C ASP A 154 17.77 -1.66 -6.08
N PRO A 155 18.32 -0.45 -6.12
CA PRO A 155 19.76 -0.23 -6.06
C PRO A 155 20.40 -0.72 -4.74
N GLU A 156 19.62 -0.91 -3.68
CA GLU A 156 20.12 -1.40 -2.38
C GLU A 156 19.82 -2.89 -2.13
N ALA A 157 18.80 -3.47 -2.78
CA ALA A 157 18.37 -4.85 -2.54
C ALA A 157 18.81 -5.86 -3.62
N GLY A 158 19.47 -5.40 -4.68
CA GLY A 158 19.77 -6.25 -5.86
C GLY A 158 18.52 -6.46 -6.74
N THR A 159 18.70 -7.13 -7.86
CA THR A 159 17.61 -7.49 -8.77
C THR A 159 16.55 -8.32 -8.04
N ILE A 160 15.35 -7.79 -7.87
CA ILE A 160 14.21 -8.59 -7.42
C ILE A 160 13.77 -9.46 -8.62
N ASP A 161 14.50 -10.54 -8.79
CA ASP A 161 14.14 -11.57 -9.80
C ASP A 161 13.07 -12.54 -9.28
N ASN A 162 12.37 -12.17 -8.19
CA ASN A 162 11.52 -13.13 -7.51
C ASN A 162 10.14 -12.55 -7.15
N ARG A 163 9.36 -12.26 -8.22
CA ARG A 163 7.92 -11.97 -8.10
C ARG A 163 7.21 -13.11 -7.35
N GLY A 164 7.65 -14.36 -7.54
CA GLY A 164 7.13 -15.52 -6.82
C GLY A 164 7.33 -15.42 -5.31
N ASP A 165 8.50 -14.98 -4.84
CA ASP A 165 8.77 -14.77 -3.40
C ASP A 165 7.92 -13.64 -2.83
N LEU A 166 7.68 -12.59 -3.61
CA LEU A 166 6.88 -11.46 -3.16
C LEU A 166 5.40 -11.85 -3.03
N LEU A 167 4.87 -12.58 -3.99
CA LEU A 167 3.49 -13.10 -3.96
C LEU A 167 3.31 -14.14 -2.85
N ALA A 168 4.32 -15.01 -2.62
CA ALA A 168 4.32 -15.97 -1.52
C ALA A 168 4.31 -15.28 -0.14
N ARG A 169 5.02 -14.16 0.00
CA ARG A 169 5.02 -13.35 1.24
C ARG A 169 3.67 -12.69 1.53
N LEU A 170 2.88 -12.43 0.50
CA LEU A 170 1.53 -11.86 0.60
C LEU A 170 0.44 -12.91 0.80
N ASP A 171 0.80 -14.20 0.76
CA ASP A 171 -0.17 -15.32 0.70
C ASP A 171 -1.21 -15.12 -0.44
N ILE A 172 -0.79 -14.42 -1.49
CA ILE A 172 -1.59 -14.20 -2.69
C ILE A 172 -1.19 -15.23 -3.73
N THR A 173 -2.05 -16.21 -3.94
CA THR A 173 -1.92 -17.14 -5.08
C THR A 173 -2.59 -16.49 -6.28
N ILE A 174 -1.81 -15.82 -7.13
CA ILE A 174 -2.29 -15.41 -8.45
C ILE A 174 -1.99 -16.59 -9.38
N ALA A 175 -3.01 -17.14 -10.00
CA ALA A 175 -2.84 -18.16 -11.02
C ALA A 175 -1.99 -17.58 -12.17
N ASP A 176 -1.17 -18.43 -12.79
CA ASP A 176 -0.45 -18.03 -14.00
C ASP A 176 -1.44 -17.54 -15.06
N PRO A 177 -1.07 -16.52 -15.85
CA PRO A 177 -1.95 -16.04 -16.91
C PRO A 177 -2.19 -17.15 -17.94
N ARG A 178 -3.42 -17.22 -18.44
CA ARG A 178 -3.82 -18.16 -19.50
C ARG A 178 -3.08 -17.90 -20.81
N HIS A 179 -2.74 -16.64 -21.04
CA HIS A 179 -1.97 -16.23 -22.22
C HIS A 179 -0.48 -16.29 -21.93
N ALA A 180 0.20 -17.25 -22.55
CA ALA A 180 1.67 -17.27 -22.58
C ALA A 180 2.17 -16.23 -23.57
N ILE A 181 2.91 -15.25 -23.06
CA ILE A 181 3.41 -14.12 -23.83
C ILE A 181 4.93 -14.17 -23.91
N GLU A 182 5.46 -13.85 -25.08
CA GLU A 182 6.89 -13.69 -25.31
C GLU A 182 7.25 -12.22 -25.53
N ARG A 183 8.48 -11.85 -25.21
CA ARG A 183 8.96 -10.51 -25.53
C ARG A 183 8.94 -10.29 -27.04
N GLY A 184 8.35 -9.21 -27.47
CA GLY A 184 8.13 -8.90 -28.87
C GLY A 184 6.73 -9.20 -29.37
N ASP A 185 5.91 -9.83 -28.58
CA ASP A 185 4.52 -10.10 -28.95
C ASP A 185 3.71 -8.82 -29.09
N HIS A 186 2.79 -8.84 -30.02
CA HIS A 186 1.84 -7.77 -30.27
C HIS A 186 0.42 -8.36 -30.35
N TYR A 187 -0.48 -7.83 -29.56
CA TYR A 187 -1.86 -8.25 -29.48
C TYR A 187 -2.82 -7.13 -29.83
N LEU A 188 -3.87 -7.49 -30.56
CA LEU A 188 -5.01 -6.62 -30.84
C LEU A 188 -6.19 -7.05 -29.96
N LEU A 189 -6.73 -6.14 -29.18
CA LEU A 189 -7.83 -6.36 -28.26
C LEU A 189 -9.09 -5.66 -28.81
N GLY A 190 -10.12 -6.44 -29.10
CA GLY A 190 -11.41 -5.93 -29.58
C GLY A 190 -11.36 -5.12 -30.87
N ARG A 191 -10.36 -5.32 -31.72
CA ARG A 191 -10.11 -4.61 -33.01
C ARG A 191 -9.67 -3.15 -32.87
N ARG A 192 -9.37 -2.67 -31.66
CA ARG A 192 -9.07 -1.24 -31.43
C ARG A 192 -7.84 -0.99 -30.56
N HIS A 193 -7.70 -1.76 -29.51
CA HIS A 193 -6.64 -1.54 -28.54
C HIS A 193 -5.44 -2.43 -28.85
N HIS A 194 -4.25 -1.91 -28.64
CA HIS A 194 -3.00 -2.61 -28.87
C HIS A 194 -2.27 -2.87 -27.55
N LEU A 195 -1.75 -4.08 -27.37
CA LEU A 195 -0.82 -4.44 -26.30
C LEU A 195 0.44 -5.00 -26.92
N LEU A 196 1.59 -4.34 -26.64
CA LEU A 196 2.91 -4.81 -27.05
C LEU A 196 3.71 -5.22 -25.81
N CYS A 197 4.28 -6.42 -25.86
CA CYS A 197 5.23 -6.89 -24.86
C CYS A 197 6.66 -6.52 -25.28
N CYS A 198 7.08 -5.26 -25.03
CA CYS A 198 8.38 -4.74 -25.43
C CYS A 198 8.84 -3.60 -24.53
N GLY A 199 10.11 -3.21 -24.66
CA GLY A 199 10.67 -2.07 -23.92
C GLY A 199 10.10 -0.74 -24.41
N VAL A 200 9.60 0.08 -23.48
CA VAL A 200 8.94 1.35 -23.81
C VAL A 200 9.91 2.32 -24.49
N MET A 201 11.11 2.47 -23.97
CA MET A 201 12.09 3.45 -24.50
C MET A 201 13.04 2.85 -25.53
N VAL A 202 13.47 1.61 -25.33
CA VAL A 202 14.48 0.96 -26.19
C VAL A 202 13.88 0.51 -27.51
N GLU A 203 12.61 0.09 -27.49
CA GLU A 203 11.92 -0.45 -28.68
C GLU A 203 10.83 0.50 -29.19
N TRP A 204 10.96 1.81 -28.96
CA TRP A 204 9.95 2.82 -29.31
C TRP A 204 9.60 2.87 -30.81
N GLU A 205 10.52 2.53 -31.70
CA GLU A 205 10.27 2.44 -33.15
C GLU A 205 9.21 1.39 -33.51
N ARG A 206 8.98 0.38 -32.65
CA ARG A 206 7.97 -0.64 -32.87
C ARG A 206 6.55 -0.16 -32.59
N TRP A 207 6.36 0.66 -31.57
CA TRP A 207 5.03 1.09 -31.15
C TRP A 207 4.67 2.52 -31.58
N LYS A 208 5.66 3.37 -31.81
CA LYS A 208 5.42 4.75 -32.28
C LYS A 208 4.53 4.84 -33.53
N PRO A 209 4.66 3.99 -34.56
CA PRO A 209 3.80 4.05 -35.73
C PRO A 209 2.32 3.76 -35.44
N LEU A 210 2.01 3.15 -34.29
CA LEU A 210 0.63 2.85 -33.88
C LEU A 210 -0.04 4.05 -33.19
N LEU A 211 0.70 5.10 -32.86
CA LEU A 211 0.13 6.33 -32.32
C LEU A 211 -0.62 7.09 -33.40
N THR A 212 -1.93 7.19 -33.23
CA THR A 212 -2.82 7.99 -34.07
C THR A 212 -3.38 9.16 -33.26
N GLY A 213 -4.07 10.10 -33.88
CA GLY A 213 -4.62 11.28 -33.22
C GLY A 213 -5.70 10.97 -32.15
N THR A 214 -6.23 9.75 -32.13
CA THR A 214 -7.25 9.28 -31.18
C THR A 214 -6.73 8.25 -30.20
N THR A 215 -5.45 7.89 -30.26
CA THR A 215 -4.83 6.85 -29.43
C THR A 215 -4.36 7.44 -28.11
N ILE A 216 -4.76 6.83 -27.01
CA ILE A 216 -4.19 7.09 -25.70
C ILE A 216 -3.02 6.13 -25.47
N PHE A 217 -1.83 6.69 -25.28
CA PHE A 217 -0.64 5.92 -24.96
C PHE A 217 -0.59 5.61 -23.47
N CYS A 218 -0.49 4.33 -23.13
CA CYS A 218 -0.41 3.83 -21.76
C CYS A 218 0.88 3.00 -21.58
N PRO A 219 1.99 3.63 -21.23
CA PRO A 219 3.22 2.91 -20.90
C PRO A 219 3.08 2.23 -19.55
N TYR A 220 3.61 1.01 -19.43
CA TYR A 220 3.57 0.20 -18.22
C TYR A 220 2.16 0.01 -17.62
N PRO A 221 1.16 -0.42 -18.43
CA PRO A 221 -0.16 -0.70 -17.87
C PRO A 221 -0.07 -1.79 -16.82
N GLY A 222 -0.73 -1.59 -15.67
CA GLY A 222 -0.87 -2.63 -14.67
C GLY A 222 -1.83 -3.74 -15.13
N PRO A 223 -1.88 -4.89 -14.43
CA PRO A 223 -2.77 -6.01 -14.78
C PRO A 223 -4.26 -5.66 -14.66
N PHE A 224 -4.56 -4.49 -14.14
CA PHE A 224 -5.90 -4.01 -13.84
C PHE A 224 -6.33 -2.82 -14.69
N VAL A 225 -5.84 -2.73 -15.92
CA VAL A 225 -6.35 -1.74 -16.87
C VAL A 225 -7.87 -1.88 -16.98
N ALA A 226 -8.58 -0.81 -16.71
CA ALA A 226 -10.04 -0.81 -16.77
C ALA A 226 -10.50 -0.77 -18.23
N PHE A 227 -11.04 -1.88 -18.70
CA PHE A 227 -11.70 -2.00 -20.00
C PHE A 227 -13.23 -1.86 -19.82
N GLY A 228 -13.68 -0.70 -19.31
CA GLY A 228 -15.10 -0.42 -19.16
C GLY A 228 -15.70 0.29 -20.38
N GLU A 229 -17.03 0.57 -20.33
CA GLU A 229 -17.77 1.27 -21.42
C GLU A 229 -17.09 2.56 -21.93
N LYS A 230 -16.32 3.24 -21.08
CA LYS A 230 -15.57 4.43 -21.47
C LYS A 230 -14.35 4.14 -22.37
N ALA A 231 -13.79 2.92 -22.30
CA ALA A 231 -12.69 2.52 -23.17
C ALA A 231 -13.13 2.32 -24.63
N GLU A 232 -14.42 2.20 -24.90
CA GLU A 232 -14.97 2.12 -26.26
C GLU A 232 -14.89 3.45 -27.02
N THR A 233 -14.64 4.56 -26.35
CA THR A 233 -14.60 5.89 -26.97
C THR A 233 -13.24 6.27 -27.55
N PHE A 234 -12.16 5.55 -27.22
CA PHE A 234 -10.79 5.83 -27.69
C PHE A 234 -10.00 4.53 -27.87
N ASP A 235 -8.93 4.63 -28.66
CA ASP A 235 -8.01 3.51 -28.86
C ASP A 235 -6.90 3.56 -27.80
N LEU A 236 -6.56 2.40 -27.20
CA LEU A 236 -5.46 2.29 -26.26
C LEU A 236 -4.25 1.67 -26.95
N LEU A 237 -3.09 2.28 -26.76
CA LEU A 237 -1.81 1.68 -27.06
C LEU A 237 -1.07 1.40 -25.76
N MET A 238 -1.01 0.15 -25.38
CA MET A 238 -0.38 -0.36 -24.16
C MET A 238 0.98 -0.96 -24.49
N VAL A 239 2.01 -0.56 -23.76
CA VAL A 239 3.35 -1.14 -23.90
C VAL A 239 3.81 -1.63 -22.53
N GLN A 240 3.89 -2.96 -22.39
CA GLN A 240 4.22 -3.65 -21.14
C GLN A 240 5.38 -4.62 -21.35
N PRO A 241 6.58 -4.34 -20.81
CA PRO A 241 7.75 -5.21 -20.99
C PRO A 241 7.66 -6.51 -20.15
N ASP A 242 6.87 -6.51 -19.09
CA ASP A 242 6.69 -7.68 -18.24
C ASP A 242 5.65 -8.65 -18.83
N GLN A 243 6.10 -9.82 -19.22
CA GLN A 243 5.31 -10.86 -19.87
C GLN A 243 4.15 -11.36 -19.01
N TYR A 244 4.39 -11.51 -17.72
CA TYR A 244 3.38 -11.97 -16.76
C TYR A 244 2.24 -10.94 -16.61
N THR A 245 2.57 -9.68 -16.41
CA THR A 245 1.59 -8.60 -16.36
C THR A 245 0.83 -8.45 -17.67
N ALA A 246 1.52 -8.56 -18.80
CA ALA A 246 0.89 -8.53 -20.12
C ALA A 246 -0.12 -9.66 -20.29
N GLY A 247 0.20 -10.87 -19.82
CA GLY A 247 -0.71 -12.04 -19.84
C GLY A 247 -1.99 -11.76 -19.04
N HIS A 248 -1.87 -11.23 -17.86
CA HIS A 248 -3.04 -10.89 -17.03
C HIS A 248 -3.90 -9.77 -17.64
N ILE A 249 -3.31 -8.83 -18.36
CA ILE A 249 -4.06 -7.80 -19.10
C ILE A 249 -4.95 -8.48 -20.15
N LEU A 250 -4.40 -9.45 -20.92
CA LEU A 250 -5.14 -10.17 -21.94
C LEU A 250 -6.25 -11.02 -21.33
N ASP A 251 -5.96 -11.76 -20.27
CA ASP A 251 -6.93 -12.58 -19.55
C ASP A 251 -8.13 -11.74 -19.09
N ARG A 252 -7.84 -10.60 -18.47
CA ARG A 252 -8.89 -9.69 -18.00
C ARG A 252 -9.70 -9.09 -19.14
N TYR A 253 -9.08 -8.79 -20.26
CA TYR A 253 -9.81 -8.31 -21.44
C TYR A 253 -10.79 -9.38 -21.95
N GLU A 254 -10.35 -10.63 -22.05
CA GLU A 254 -11.23 -11.76 -22.44
C GLU A 254 -12.35 -12.02 -21.43
N ASP A 255 -12.09 -11.87 -20.12
CA ASP A 255 -13.11 -12.03 -19.08
C ASP A 255 -14.24 -11.02 -19.22
N VAL A 256 -13.94 -9.81 -19.70
CA VAL A 256 -14.93 -8.75 -19.91
C VAL A 256 -15.63 -8.84 -21.26
N HIS A 257 -14.88 -9.16 -22.33
CA HIS A 257 -15.36 -9.05 -23.71
C HIS A 257 -15.58 -10.42 -24.40
N GLY A 258 -15.28 -11.51 -23.72
CA GLY A 258 -15.46 -12.89 -24.20
C GLY A 258 -14.23 -13.47 -24.88
N VAL A 259 -14.17 -14.79 -24.90
CA VAL A 259 -13.09 -15.57 -25.53
C VAL A 259 -13.00 -15.25 -27.02
N GLY A 260 -11.77 -15.03 -27.50
CA GLY A 260 -11.50 -14.65 -28.90
C GLY A 260 -11.54 -13.14 -29.15
N SER A 261 -11.76 -12.31 -28.12
CA SER A 261 -11.62 -10.83 -28.22
C SER A 261 -10.16 -10.38 -28.29
N VAL A 262 -9.21 -11.26 -28.00
CA VAL A 262 -7.76 -11.05 -28.07
C VAL A 262 -7.18 -11.79 -29.27
N VAL A 263 -6.43 -11.12 -30.11
CA VAL A 263 -5.79 -11.68 -31.32
C VAL A 263 -4.30 -11.36 -31.30
N ARG A 264 -3.46 -12.40 -31.32
CA ARG A 264 -2.01 -12.20 -31.49
C ARG A 264 -1.74 -11.82 -32.95
N LEU A 265 -1.08 -10.70 -33.14
CA LEU A 265 -0.65 -10.27 -34.46
C LEU A 265 0.72 -10.89 -34.77
N THR A 266 0.83 -11.55 -35.92
CA THR A 266 2.12 -12.05 -36.42
C THR A 266 2.96 -10.87 -36.87
N ASN A 267 4.21 -10.81 -36.43
CA ASN A 267 5.18 -9.88 -37.02
C ASN A 267 5.59 -10.44 -38.39
N ASP A 268 4.94 -10.00 -39.46
CA ASP A 268 5.43 -10.20 -40.82
C ASP A 268 6.51 -9.18 -41.15
#